data_65a61f0b4d296634f988d695c1a31aa6
#
_entry.id   65a61f0b4d296634f988d695c1a31aa6
#
_cell.length_a   1.000
_cell.length_b   1.000
_cell.length_c   1.000
_cell.angle_alpha   90.00
_cell.angle_beta   90.00
_cell.angle_gamma   90.00
#
_symmetry.space_group_name_H-M   'P 1'
#
loop_
_entity.id
_entity.type
_entity.pdbx_description
1 polymer ?
#
loop_
_entity_poly.entity_id
_entity_poly.type
_entity_poly.pdbx_seq_one_letter_code
_entity_poly.pdbx_strand_id
1 'polypeptide(L)' 'MKIPEDTLNSCINYCLDEYVRLTEHRAILRDHWFEGKSTKELADKYKKSETAIKDVFRLGDRILLRAAKMSATK' A
#
# COMPACT_ATOMS: atom_id res chain seq x y z
N MET A 1 0.76 21.02 5.26
CA MET A 1 0.65 21.27 3.81
C MET A 1 0.21 19.99 3.10
N LYS A 2 -0.77 20.09 2.24
CA LYS A 2 -1.27 18.90 1.55
C LYS A 2 -0.34 18.55 0.38
N ILE A 3 0.18 17.32 0.38
CA ILE A 3 0.99 16.82 -0.74
C ILE A 3 0.05 16.58 -1.92
N PRO A 4 0.41 17.01 -3.14
CA PRO A 4 -0.43 16.73 -4.30
C PRO A 4 -0.67 15.22 -4.43
N GLU A 5 -1.92 14.82 -4.48
CA GLU A 5 -2.30 13.41 -4.53
C GLU A 5 -1.61 12.67 -5.67
N ASP A 6 -1.53 13.30 -6.83
CA ASP A 6 -0.93 12.67 -8.00
C ASP A 6 0.54 12.32 -7.79
N THR A 7 1.30 13.21 -7.14
CA THR A 7 2.71 12.96 -6.86
C THR A 7 2.86 11.80 -5.88
N LEU A 8 2.11 11.84 -4.78
CA LEU A 8 2.20 10.79 -3.76
C LEU A 8 1.71 9.45 -4.32
N ASN A 9 0.59 9.44 -5.04
CA ASN A 9 0.05 8.23 -5.64
C ASN A 9 1.02 7.63 -6.66
N SER A 10 1.67 8.46 -7.46
CA SER A 10 2.67 8.00 -8.42
C SER A 10 3.86 7.35 -7.70
N CYS A 11 4.33 7.95 -6.61
CA CYS A 11 5.42 7.40 -5.82
C CYS A 11 5.02 6.07 -5.17
N ILE A 12 3.79 5.98 -4.64
CA ILE A 12 3.27 4.77 -4.04
C ILE A 12 3.22 3.65 -5.10
N ASN A 13 2.66 3.92 -6.27
CA ASN A 13 2.57 2.93 -7.34
C ASN A 13 3.94 2.49 -7.82
N TYR A 14 4.86 3.43 -7.97
CA TYR A 14 6.25 3.10 -8.34
C TYR A 14 6.89 2.17 -7.30
N CYS A 15 6.76 2.51 -6.03
CA CYS A 15 7.33 1.69 -4.95
C CYS A 15 6.67 0.32 -4.87
N LEU A 16 5.36 0.24 -5.08
CA LEU A 16 4.67 -1.04 -5.11
C LEU A 16 5.22 -1.92 -6.23
N ASP A 17 5.39 -1.36 -7.43
CA ASP A 17 5.89 -2.12 -8.58
C ASP A 17 7.35 -2.56 -8.39
N GLU A 18 8.18 -1.72 -7.76
CA GLU A 18 9.61 -2.01 -7.58
C GLU A 18 9.90 -2.94 -6.41
N TYR A 19 9.20 -2.79 -5.29
CA TYR A 19 9.56 -3.46 -4.04
C TYR A 19 8.58 -4.54 -3.60
N VAL A 20 7.37 -4.55 -4.13
CA VAL A 20 6.37 -5.57 -3.79
C VAL A 20 6.17 -6.47 -5.01
N ARG A 21 6.79 -7.63 -4.99
CA ARG A 21 6.79 -8.54 -6.14
C ARG A 21 5.47 -9.28 -6.34
N LEU A 22 4.80 -9.60 -5.23
CA LEU A 22 3.56 -10.37 -5.31
C LEU A 22 2.40 -9.47 -5.72
N THR A 23 1.79 -9.78 -6.85
CA THR A 23 0.64 -9.03 -7.38
C THR A 23 -0.48 -8.92 -6.36
N GLU A 24 -0.73 -10.00 -5.60
CA GLU A 24 -1.76 -10.02 -4.58
C GLU A 24 -1.47 -9.02 -3.46
N HIS A 25 -0.22 -8.94 -3.02
CA HIS A 25 0.16 -7.96 -1.98
C HIS A 25 -0.03 -6.53 -2.48
N ARG A 26 0.32 -6.26 -3.73
CA ARG A 26 0.08 -4.94 -4.33
C ARG A 26 -1.41 -4.60 -4.35
N ALA A 27 -2.24 -5.57 -4.75
CA ALA A 27 -3.68 -5.38 -4.80
C ALA A 27 -4.26 -5.13 -3.42
N ILE A 28 -3.81 -5.87 -2.40
CA ILE A 28 -4.25 -5.68 -1.01
C ILE A 28 -3.91 -4.27 -0.53
N LEU A 29 -2.70 -3.81 -0.77
CA LEU A 29 -2.27 -2.48 -0.33
C LEU A 29 -3.02 -1.38 -1.08
N ARG A 30 -3.27 -1.54 -2.37
CA ARG A 30 -4.06 -0.58 -3.14
C ARG A 30 -5.50 -0.51 -2.62
N ASP A 31 -6.11 -1.65 -2.35
CA ASP A 31 -7.47 -1.70 -1.81
C ASP A 31 -7.54 -1.01 -0.45
N HIS A 32 -6.53 -1.21 0.38
CA HIS A 32 -6.48 -0.59 1.70
C HIS A 32 -6.28 0.93 1.60
N TRP A 33 -5.32 1.37 0.81
CA TRP A 33 -4.96 2.79 0.75
C TRP A 33 -5.90 3.64 -0.09
N PHE A 34 -6.36 3.13 -1.22
CA PHE A 34 -7.17 3.91 -2.16
C PHE A 34 -8.67 3.64 -2.03
N GLU A 35 -9.05 2.44 -1.64
CA GLU A 35 -10.46 2.07 -1.48
C GLU A 35 -10.94 2.07 -0.02
N GLY A 36 -10.02 2.20 0.93
CA GLY A 36 -10.36 2.26 2.34
C GLY A 36 -10.84 0.94 2.94
N LYS A 37 -10.46 -0.18 2.35
CA LYS A 37 -10.87 -1.51 2.85
C LYS A 37 -10.20 -1.83 4.18
N SER A 38 -10.98 -2.41 5.11
CA SER A 38 -10.45 -2.82 6.41
C SER A 38 -9.73 -4.16 6.32
N THR A 39 -8.98 -4.50 7.38
CA THR A 39 -8.32 -5.79 7.50
C THR A 39 -9.29 -6.94 7.31
N LYS A 40 -10.45 -6.85 7.96
CA LYS A 40 -11.48 -7.89 7.89
C LYS A 40 -12.03 -8.05 6.47
N GLU A 41 -12.30 -6.94 5.80
CA GLU A 41 -12.81 -6.95 4.44
C GLU A 41 -11.79 -7.57 3.47
N LEU A 42 -10.51 -7.23 3.63
CA LEU A 42 -9.46 -7.77 2.79
C LEU A 42 -9.22 -9.25 3.07
N ALA A 43 -9.26 -9.66 4.33
CA ALA A 43 -9.14 -11.06 4.70
C ALA A 43 -10.21 -11.90 4.04
N ASP A 44 -11.44 -11.40 4.03
CA ASP A 44 -12.57 -12.07 3.39
C ASP A 44 -12.43 -12.08 1.86
N LYS A 45 -12.08 -10.93 1.28
CA LYS A 45 -11.96 -10.79 -0.18
C LYS A 45 -10.87 -11.70 -0.75
N TYR A 46 -9.73 -11.77 -0.10
CA TYR A 46 -8.58 -12.55 -0.57
C TYR A 46 -8.47 -13.92 0.07
N LYS A 47 -9.44 -14.29 0.91
CA LYS A 47 -9.50 -15.58 1.60
C LYS A 47 -8.22 -15.87 2.39
N LYS A 48 -7.80 -14.89 3.17
CA LYS A 48 -6.63 -14.97 4.04
C LYS A 48 -7.01 -14.68 5.48
N SER A 49 -6.12 -15.02 6.41
CA SER A 49 -6.32 -14.66 7.81
C SER A 49 -6.06 -13.16 7.99
N GLU A 50 -6.64 -12.57 9.04
CA GLU A 50 -6.36 -11.18 9.37
C GLU A 50 -4.89 -10.96 9.69
N THR A 51 -4.23 -11.95 10.30
CA THR A 51 -2.80 -11.88 10.58
C THR A 51 -1.99 -11.74 9.30
N ALA A 52 -2.33 -12.51 8.27
CA ALA A 52 -1.66 -12.42 6.97
C ALA A 52 -1.85 -11.04 6.34
N ILE A 53 -3.06 -10.47 6.45
CA ILE A 53 -3.32 -9.13 5.94
C ILE A 53 -2.51 -8.08 6.71
N LYS A 54 -2.41 -8.22 8.03
CA LYS A 54 -1.61 -7.31 8.86
C LYS A 54 -0.13 -7.37 8.50
N ASP A 55 0.38 -8.54 8.16
CA ASP A 55 1.76 -8.69 7.71
C ASP A 55 2.00 -7.94 6.39
N VAL A 56 1.02 -7.98 5.48
CA VAL A 56 1.08 -7.18 4.25
C VAL A 56 1.07 -5.69 4.57
N PHE A 57 0.28 -5.27 5.56
CA PHE A 57 0.26 -3.86 5.99
C PHE A 57 1.61 -3.41 6.55
N ARG A 58 2.33 -4.27 7.27
CA ARG A 58 3.67 -3.95 7.77
C ARG A 58 4.64 -3.70 6.60
N LEU A 59 4.57 -4.55 5.59
CA LEU A 59 5.33 -4.32 4.36
C LEU A 59 4.91 -3.00 3.72
N GLY A 60 3.61 -2.74 3.69
CA GLY A 60 3.06 -1.53 3.13
C GLY A 60 3.53 -0.27 3.84
N ASP A 61 3.66 -0.30 5.18
CA ASP A 61 4.15 0.85 5.95
C ASP A 61 5.54 1.29 5.48
N ARG A 62 6.42 0.33 5.20
CA ARG A 62 7.75 0.62 4.68
C ARG A 62 7.68 1.26 3.30
N ILE A 63 6.79 0.75 2.45
CA ILE A 63 6.59 1.28 1.10
C ILE A 63 6.04 2.70 1.17
N LEU A 64 5.07 2.93 2.03
CA LEU A 64 4.45 4.24 2.20
C LEU A 64 5.47 5.28 2.69
N LEU A 65 6.31 4.90 3.66
CA LEU A 65 7.36 5.77 4.17
C LEU A 65 8.36 6.14 3.07
N ARG A 66 8.76 5.17 2.26
CA ARG A 66 9.67 5.43 1.14
C ARG A 66 9.03 6.35 0.10
N ALA A 67 7.77 6.12 -0.23
CA ALA A 67 7.05 6.97 -1.17
C ALA A 67 6.91 8.40 -0.65
N ALA A 68 6.65 8.56 0.64
CA ALA A 68 6.58 9.87 1.27
C ALA A 68 7.91 10.61 1.19
N LYS A 69 9.01 9.90 1.42
CA LYS A 69 10.36 10.49 1.31
C LYS A 69 10.66 10.91 -0.12
N MET A 70 10.30 10.08 -1.11
CA MET A 70 10.48 10.43 -2.52
C MET A 70 9.68 11.68 -2.88
N SER A 71 8.44 11.75 -2.42
CA SER A 71 7.59 12.91 -2.67
C SER A 71 8.12 14.18 -2.01
N ALA A 72 8.71 14.05 -0.83
CA ALA A 72 9.22 15.19 -0.07
C ALA A 72 10.54 15.75 -0.62
N THR A 73 11.29 14.96 -1.37
CA THR A 73 12.61 15.39 -1.88
C THR A 73 12.55 16.16 -3.19
N LYS A 74 11.39 16.40 -3.71
CA LYS A 74 11.25 17.18 -4.95
C LYS A 74 11.30 18.67 -4.72
#